data_66cfb858b016a538aaf2cfcbed22f281
#
_entry.id   66cfb858b016a538aaf2cfcbed22f281
#
_cell.length_a   1.000
_cell.length_b   1.000
_cell.length_c   1.000
_cell.angle_alpha   90.00
_cell.angle_beta   90.00
_cell.angle_gamma   90.00
#
_symmetry.space_group_name_H-M   'P 1'
#
loop_
_entity.id
_entity.type
_entity.pdbx_description
1 polymer ?
#
loop_
_entity_poly.entity_id
_entity_poly.type
_entity_poly.pdbx_seq_one_letter_code
_entity_poly.pdbx_strand_id
1 'polypeptide(L)'
;MTYELEFSEKAWKEWMKLGAVVKEQFKKKLAERLLNPHIPSARLKGLGNAYKIKLQSAGYRLVYRVSNEVLIVTVIAIGKRAGGDVYEAAT
;
A
#
# COMPACT_ATOMS: atom_id res chain seq x y z
N MET A 1 11.85 0.33 15.82
CA MET A 1 12.37 -0.43 14.66
C MET A 1 11.56 -0.11 13.44
N THR A 2 12.22 -0.01 12.31
CA THR A 2 11.56 0.31 11.03
C THR A 2 11.39 -0.98 10.23
N TYR A 3 10.20 -1.16 9.65
CA TYR A 3 9.96 -2.28 8.75
C TYR A 3 10.65 -2.02 7.42
N GLU A 4 11.01 -3.08 6.71
CA GLU A 4 11.55 -2.96 5.37
C GLU A 4 10.41 -2.93 4.36
N LEU A 5 10.62 -2.25 3.23
CA LEU A 5 9.62 -2.11 2.18
C LEU A 5 9.93 -3.05 1.02
N GLU A 6 8.93 -3.82 0.63
CA GLU A 6 8.99 -4.66 -0.56
C GLU A 6 7.74 -4.47 -1.40
N PHE A 7 7.82 -4.83 -2.67
CA PHE A 7 6.70 -4.80 -3.59
C PHE A 7 6.50 -6.20 -4.17
N SER A 8 5.25 -6.62 -4.31
CA SER A 8 4.95 -7.79 -5.13
C SER A 8 5.28 -7.44 -6.59
N GLU A 9 5.48 -8.45 -7.42
CA GLU A 9 5.80 -8.23 -8.83
C GLU A 9 4.72 -7.38 -9.52
N LYS A 10 3.46 -7.70 -9.27
CA LYS A 10 2.33 -6.95 -9.82
C LYS A 10 2.32 -5.51 -9.35
N ALA A 11 2.49 -5.29 -8.04
CA ALA A 11 2.48 -3.96 -7.47
C ALA A 11 3.66 -3.13 -7.99
N TRP A 12 4.82 -3.75 -8.20
CA TRP A 12 5.97 -3.06 -8.75
C TRP A 12 5.69 -2.52 -10.14
N LYS A 13 5.04 -3.33 -10.99
CA LYS A 13 4.65 -2.89 -12.33
C LYS A 13 3.69 -1.71 -12.29
N GLU A 14 2.73 -1.76 -11.38
CA GLU A 14 1.79 -0.67 -11.19
C GLU A 14 2.49 0.59 -10.68
N TRP A 15 3.43 0.42 -9.75
CA TRP A 15 4.23 1.52 -9.23
C TRP A 15 5.00 2.24 -10.32
N MET A 16 5.60 1.50 -11.22
CA MET A 16 6.38 2.08 -12.32
C MET A 16 5.55 2.90 -13.29
N LYS A 17 4.25 2.66 -13.33
CA LYS A 17 3.32 3.41 -14.19
C LYS A 17 2.83 4.70 -13.56
N LEU A 18 3.07 4.92 -12.27
CA LEU A 18 2.59 6.11 -11.59
C LEU A 18 3.37 7.35 -12.01
N GLY A 19 2.68 8.49 -12.06
CA GLY A 19 3.34 9.78 -12.28
C GLY A 19 4.21 10.17 -11.09
N ALA A 20 5.16 11.06 -11.32
CA ALA A 20 6.13 11.46 -10.30
C ALA A 20 5.48 12.04 -9.05
N VAL A 21 4.42 12.84 -9.21
CA VAL A 21 3.73 13.47 -8.08
C VAL A 21 3.07 12.41 -7.20
N VAL A 22 2.38 11.45 -7.81
CA VAL A 22 1.70 10.38 -7.08
C VAL A 22 2.71 9.49 -6.36
N LYS A 23 3.82 9.14 -7.04
CA LYS A 23 4.90 8.37 -6.42
C LYS A 23 5.44 9.06 -5.17
N GLU A 24 5.70 10.36 -5.26
CA GLU A 24 6.24 11.13 -4.13
C GLU A 24 5.28 11.12 -2.95
N GLN A 25 4.00 11.28 -3.21
CA GLN A 25 2.98 11.25 -2.15
C GLN A 25 2.92 9.88 -1.48
N PHE A 26 2.97 8.80 -2.26
CA PHE A 26 3.00 7.45 -1.70
C PHE A 26 4.29 7.18 -0.92
N LYS A 27 5.42 7.67 -1.41
CA LYS A 27 6.69 7.49 -0.69
C LYS A 27 6.65 8.10 0.71
N LYS A 28 6.08 9.29 0.84
CA LYS A 28 5.93 9.95 2.14
C LYS A 28 5.04 9.14 3.06
N LYS A 29 3.90 8.66 2.54
CA LYS A 29 2.98 7.85 3.33
C LYS A 29 3.60 6.51 3.73
N LEU A 30 4.30 5.87 2.81
CA LEU A 30 4.98 4.61 3.10
C LEU A 30 6.06 4.77 4.15
N ALA A 31 6.82 5.86 4.11
CA ALA A 31 7.83 6.12 5.13
C ALA A 31 7.22 6.16 6.53
N GLU A 32 6.06 6.80 6.68
CA GLU A 32 5.34 6.82 7.95
C GLU A 32 4.87 5.43 8.35
N ARG A 33 4.36 4.66 7.39
CA ARG A 33 3.84 3.31 7.65
C ARG A 33 4.94 2.31 7.97
N LEU A 34 6.16 2.53 7.52
CA LEU A 34 7.28 1.67 7.89
C LEU A 34 7.66 1.83 9.36
N LEU A 35 7.36 2.98 9.95
CA LEU A 35 7.56 3.21 11.37
C LEU A 35 6.43 2.60 12.21
N ASN A 36 5.20 2.64 11.68
CA ASN A 36 4.04 2.09 12.36
C ASN A 36 3.02 1.61 11.32
N PRO A 37 3.16 0.37 10.81
CA PRO A 37 2.28 -0.12 9.76
C PRO A 37 0.89 -0.54 10.23
N HIS A 38 0.71 -0.76 11.53
CA HIS A 38 -0.56 -1.22 12.09
C HIS A 38 -1.47 -0.06 12.41
N ILE A 39 -2.15 0.49 11.40
CA ILE A 39 -3.09 1.59 11.56
C ILE A 39 -4.51 1.02 11.58
N PRO A 40 -5.19 0.93 12.72
CA PRO A 40 -6.49 0.25 12.81
C PRO A 40 -7.53 0.80 11.84
N SER A 41 -7.59 2.12 11.67
CA SER A 41 -8.54 2.76 10.77
C SER A 41 -8.29 2.45 9.29
N ALA A 42 -7.12 1.97 8.94
CA ALA A 42 -6.74 1.65 7.57
C ALA A 42 -6.80 0.16 7.27
N ARG A 43 -7.09 -0.67 8.27
CA ARG A 43 -7.12 -2.13 8.09
C ARG A 43 -8.26 -2.55 7.19
N LEU A 44 -7.96 -3.48 6.27
CA LEU A 44 -8.95 -4.05 5.39
C LEU A 44 -9.53 -5.33 5.98
N LYS A 45 -10.85 -5.39 6.10
CA LYS A 45 -11.52 -6.57 6.63
C LYS A 45 -11.37 -7.75 5.67
N GLY A 46 -11.11 -8.93 6.24
CA GLY A 46 -11.03 -10.14 5.45
C GLY A 46 -9.71 -10.38 4.74
N LEU A 47 -8.77 -9.46 4.83
CA LEU A 47 -7.47 -9.58 4.18
C LEU A 47 -6.30 -9.76 5.16
N GLY A 48 -6.60 -10.18 6.39
CA GLY A 48 -5.57 -10.41 7.41
C GLY A 48 -4.85 -9.12 7.80
N ASN A 49 -3.53 -9.09 7.69
CA ASN A 49 -2.72 -7.93 8.03
C ASN A 49 -2.55 -6.97 6.86
N ALA A 50 -3.59 -6.74 6.09
CA ALA A 50 -3.57 -5.82 4.97
C ALA A 50 -4.16 -4.46 5.36
N TYR A 51 -3.55 -3.40 4.88
CA TYR A 51 -3.90 -2.02 5.18
C TYR A 51 -3.90 -1.19 3.91
N LYS A 52 -4.61 -0.09 3.93
CA LYS A 52 -4.71 0.81 2.77
C LYS A 52 -4.07 2.16 3.03
N ILE A 53 -3.59 2.78 1.96
CA ILE A 53 -3.18 4.18 1.94
C ILE A 53 -3.99 4.86 0.85
N LYS A 54 -4.67 5.94 1.20
CA LYS A 54 -5.49 6.72 0.26
C LYS A 54 -4.79 8.01 -0.12
N LEU A 55 -4.81 8.35 -1.40
CA LEU A 55 -4.44 9.67 -1.89
C LEU A 55 -5.71 10.31 -2.43
N GLN A 56 -6.41 11.05 -1.59
CA GLN A 56 -7.72 11.60 -1.92
C GLN A 56 -7.70 12.51 -3.15
N SER A 57 -6.72 13.40 -3.22
CA SER A 57 -6.62 14.36 -4.32
C SER A 57 -6.35 13.70 -5.66
N ALA A 58 -5.64 12.58 -5.68
CA ALA A 58 -5.29 11.86 -6.90
C ALA A 58 -6.25 10.70 -7.20
N GLY A 59 -7.09 10.33 -6.24
CA GLY A 59 -8.00 9.20 -6.41
C GLY A 59 -7.32 7.84 -6.41
N TYR A 60 -6.07 7.76 -5.99
CA TYR A 60 -5.33 6.51 -5.94
C TYR A 60 -5.40 5.86 -4.57
N ARG A 61 -5.26 4.54 -4.57
CA ARG A 61 -5.16 3.75 -3.34
C ARG A 61 -4.05 2.71 -3.49
N LEU A 62 -3.42 2.42 -2.36
CA LEU A 62 -2.36 1.42 -2.28
C LEU A 62 -2.71 0.48 -1.14
N VAL A 63 -2.52 -0.81 -1.35
CA VAL A 63 -2.72 -1.84 -0.33
C VAL A 63 -1.39 -2.49 -0.01
N TYR A 64 -1.07 -2.60 1.27
CA TYR A 64 0.14 -3.30 1.70
C TYR A 64 -0.22 -4.36 2.74
N ARG A 65 0.64 -5.35 2.85
CA ARG A 65 0.52 -6.39 3.86
C ARG A 65 1.71 -6.34 4.80
N VAL A 66 1.47 -6.61 6.08
CA VAL A 66 2.52 -6.55 7.09
C VAL A 66 2.90 -7.95 7.51
N SER A 67 4.20 -8.23 7.52
CA SER A 67 4.74 -9.46 8.12
C SER A 67 5.49 -9.08 9.39
N ASN A 68 4.97 -9.49 10.53
CA ASN A 68 5.60 -9.18 11.82
C ASN A 68 6.81 -10.06 12.13
N GLU A 69 6.86 -11.25 11.56
CA GLU A 69 7.96 -12.18 11.83
C GLU A 69 9.28 -11.70 11.25
N VAL A 70 9.23 -11.11 10.05
CA VAL A 70 10.42 -10.62 9.37
C VAL A 70 10.45 -9.10 9.23
N LEU A 71 9.49 -8.41 9.81
CA LEU A 71 9.39 -6.95 9.82
C LEU A 71 9.42 -6.36 8.41
N ILE A 72 8.55 -6.88 7.54
CA ILE A 72 8.43 -6.42 6.15
C ILE A 72 7.03 -5.89 5.88
N VAL A 73 6.96 -4.77 5.18
CA VAL A 73 5.73 -4.23 4.60
C VAL A 73 5.81 -4.50 3.09
N THR A 74 4.89 -5.29 2.58
CA THR A 74 4.84 -5.65 1.17
C THR A 74 3.68 -4.95 0.49
N VAL A 75 3.96 -4.10 -0.50
CA VAL A 75 2.92 -3.47 -1.32
C VAL A 75 2.40 -4.53 -2.28
N ILE A 76 1.10 -4.82 -2.21
CA ILE A 76 0.48 -5.89 -3.00
C ILE A 76 -0.44 -5.40 -4.11
N ALA A 77 -0.94 -4.17 -4.02
CA ALA A 77 -1.81 -3.61 -5.05
C ALA A 77 -1.78 -2.10 -5.03
N ILE A 78 -1.85 -1.50 -6.20
CA ILE A 78 -1.95 -0.05 -6.38
C ILE A 78 -2.93 0.20 -7.52
N GLY A 79 -3.86 1.14 -7.34
CA GLY A 79 -4.79 1.47 -8.40
C GLY A 79 -5.68 2.63 -8.04
N LYS A 80 -6.50 3.04 -9.00
CA LYS A 80 -7.47 4.09 -8.79
C LYS A 80 -8.66 3.57 -8.00
N ARG A 81 -9.27 4.46 -7.23
CA ARG A 81 -10.44 4.14 -6.44
C ARG A 81 -11.63 3.69 -7.29
N ALA A 82 -11.79 4.29 -8.45
CA ALA A 82 -12.93 3.99 -9.34
C ALA A 82 -12.92 2.52 -9.75
N GLY A 83 -14.01 1.81 -9.50
CA GLY A 83 -14.15 0.42 -9.85
C GLY A 83 -13.74 -0.59 -8.79
N GLY A 84 -13.07 -0.18 -7.72
CA GLY A 84 -12.67 -1.09 -6.63
C GLY A 84 -11.63 -2.12 -7.00
N ASP A 85 -11.02 -2.02 -8.17
CA ASP A 85 -10.09 -3.00 -8.71
C ASP A 85 -8.87 -3.25 -7.81
N VAL A 86 -8.39 -2.22 -7.13
CA VAL A 86 -7.22 -2.34 -6.27
C VAL A 86 -7.47 -3.31 -5.12
N TYR A 87 -8.68 -3.36 -4.60
CA TYR A 87 -9.01 -4.26 -3.50
C TYR A 87 -9.21 -5.69 -4.00
N GLU A 88 -9.79 -5.87 -5.15
CA GLU A 88 -9.92 -7.19 -5.79
C GLU A 88 -8.56 -7.77 -6.11
N ALA A 89 -7.64 -6.95 -6.60
CA ALA A 89 -6.28 -7.38 -6.89
C ALA A 89 -5.53 -7.82 -5.65
N ALA A 90 -5.91 -7.29 -4.46
CA ALA A 90 -5.26 -7.63 -3.21
C ALA A 90 -5.76 -8.96 -2.61
N THR A 91 -6.89 -9.46 -3.07
CA THR A 91 -7.42 -10.74 -2.60
C THR A 91 -6.86 -11.87 -3.43
#